data_b2c64354b04f3bf137350728b7e58ed5
#
_entry.id   b2c64354b04f3bf137350728b7e58ed5
#
_cell.length_a   1.000
_cell.length_b   1.000
_cell.length_c   1.000
_cell.angle_alpha   90.00
_cell.angle_beta   90.00
_cell.angle_gamma   90.00
#
_symmetry.space_group_name_H-M   'P 1'
#
loop_
_entity.id
_entity.type
_entity.pdbx_description
1 polymer ?
#
loop_
_entity_poly.entity_id
_entity_poly.type
_entity_poly.pdbx_seq_one_letter_code
_entity_poly.pdbx_strand_id
1 'polypeptide(L)'
;MTVHRLFACVLLFPALVLPARAQAHPSADAAHRDLDAIGAPIRPMPVDPAIAHALAHISPAQIQHTIAALVSFRNRSTLSSMAKDLPPGTGVTAAADWIASQFQQISSACGNCLEVHRDTFTQPPGAGPYARVTEPTTITNIYAILRGTDPSQAARMMLVTGHYDSRDSSNFDAHGEAPGANDDASGTAVSLECARILSKMKLPATLVFVSVAGEEQGLYGSHHLAQLARQDNWQLEGVLNNDIVGGNRTPGDKFQDPHAVRIFSEPIPANASPEEIRRYLALGYDSDSPSRELARAIVDVGRTYTGAPTPYGDRPIPSGLEPVLEFRLDRFMRGGDHSSFNHEGYAAVRFTEWREDFNHQHQNVRVENGIQYGDLIKYDNFDYIARVARLNAAAMAVLASAPPPPVNVLYPPIHVFDNSINNTVIDWDQAPGTPEGTRYEIVWRPTAAPDWQRSISAERLASVPNGKYSDAAGHYSVTIPISKDNVVFGVRAVDAHGHRSPATVPWPAPRPPRSE
;
A
#
# COMPACT_ATOMS: atom_id res chain seq x y z
N MET A 1 33.58 -22.54 89.85
CA MET A 1 33.58 -23.13 88.53
C MET A 1 32.99 -22.07 87.55
N THR A 2 33.85 -21.33 86.90
CA THR A 2 33.50 -20.14 86.11
C THR A 2 33.70 -20.49 84.62
N VAL A 3 32.65 -20.46 83.86
CA VAL A 3 32.69 -20.74 82.45
C VAL A 3 32.75 -19.42 81.70
N HIS A 4 33.84 -19.15 81.04
CA HIS A 4 34.01 -18.00 80.11
C HIS A 4 33.37 -18.29 78.81
N ARG A 5 32.44 -17.41 78.35
CA ARG A 5 31.89 -17.39 77.01
C ARG A 5 32.69 -16.36 76.19
N LEU A 6 33.41 -16.83 75.20
CA LEU A 6 33.95 -15.98 74.13
C LEU A 6 32.82 -15.56 73.17
N PHE A 7 32.66 -14.26 73.02
CA PHE A 7 31.87 -13.68 71.93
C PHE A 7 32.81 -13.42 70.73
N ALA A 8 32.56 -14.12 69.63
CA ALA A 8 33.19 -13.84 68.36
C ALA A 8 32.35 -12.76 67.57
N CYS A 9 32.91 -11.56 67.40
CA CYS A 9 32.34 -10.54 66.53
C CYS A 9 32.61 -10.91 65.06
N VAL A 10 31.58 -11.24 64.32
CA VAL A 10 31.62 -11.39 62.86
C VAL A 10 31.37 -10.00 62.26
N LEU A 11 32.40 -9.38 61.72
CA LEU A 11 32.31 -8.17 60.90
C LEU A 11 31.77 -8.55 59.49
N LEU A 12 30.49 -8.26 59.25
CA LEU A 12 29.88 -8.31 57.92
C LEU A 12 30.33 -7.06 57.15
N PHE A 13 31.22 -7.23 56.16
CA PHE A 13 31.48 -6.23 55.15
C PHE A 13 30.33 -6.28 54.10
N PRO A 14 29.67 -5.16 53.81
CA PRO A 14 28.73 -5.15 52.69
C PRO A 14 29.55 -5.20 51.38
N ALA A 15 29.39 -6.29 50.64
CA ALA A 15 29.88 -6.38 49.27
C ALA A 15 29.11 -5.35 48.41
N LEU A 16 29.76 -4.27 48.04
CA LEU A 16 29.26 -3.39 47.00
C LEU A 16 29.21 -4.17 45.68
N VAL A 17 28.03 -4.65 45.31
CA VAL A 17 27.75 -5.15 43.97
C VAL A 17 27.64 -3.90 43.07
N LEU A 18 28.74 -3.49 42.46
CA LEU A 18 28.72 -2.56 41.34
C LEU A 18 27.92 -3.24 40.20
N PRO A 19 26.90 -2.58 39.63
CA PRO A 19 26.24 -3.12 38.47
C PRO A 19 27.32 -3.23 37.37
N ALA A 20 27.56 -4.46 36.90
CA ALA A 20 28.32 -4.69 35.70
C ALA A 20 27.61 -3.88 34.60
N ARG A 21 28.17 -2.72 34.25
CA ARG A 21 27.83 -2.08 32.96
C ARG A 21 28.13 -3.13 31.92
N ALA A 22 27.08 -3.71 31.33
CA ALA A 22 27.21 -4.40 30.08
C ALA A 22 27.93 -3.40 29.16
N GLN A 23 29.21 -3.63 28.91
CA GLN A 23 29.88 -2.99 27.80
C GLN A 23 29.06 -3.44 26.59
N ALA A 24 28.24 -2.54 26.06
CA ALA A 24 27.77 -2.69 24.71
C ALA A 24 29.04 -2.88 23.90
N HIS A 25 29.26 -4.11 23.41
CA HIS A 25 30.24 -4.31 22.35
C HIS A 25 29.87 -3.30 21.29
N PRO A 26 30.79 -2.43 20.84
CA PRO A 26 30.53 -1.62 19.69
C PRO A 26 30.12 -2.61 18.61
N SER A 27 28.88 -2.49 18.11
CA SER A 27 28.45 -3.20 16.92
C SER A 27 29.60 -3.01 15.93
N ALA A 28 30.17 -4.14 15.44
CA ALA A 28 31.27 -4.12 14.48
C ALA A 28 30.97 -3.00 13.48
N ASP A 29 31.89 -2.05 13.41
CA ASP A 29 31.71 -0.73 12.85
C ASP A 29 31.01 -0.83 11.50
N ALA A 30 29.79 -0.33 11.40
CA ALA A 30 29.04 -0.26 10.15
C ALA A 30 29.83 0.51 9.06
N ALA A 31 30.82 1.31 9.49
CA ALA A 31 31.73 2.08 8.64
C ALA A 31 32.65 1.23 7.72
N HIS A 32 32.71 -0.07 7.91
CA HIS A 32 33.55 -0.96 7.08
C HIS A 32 32.75 -1.86 6.14
N ARG A 33 31.42 -1.73 6.08
CA ARG A 33 30.61 -2.47 5.12
C ARG A 33 30.62 -1.76 3.78
N ASP A 34 30.84 -2.48 2.68
CA ASP A 34 30.81 -1.96 1.32
C ASP A 34 29.47 -1.25 1.01
N LEU A 35 28.35 -1.80 1.53
CA LEU A 35 27.00 -1.24 1.35
C LEU A 35 26.84 0.18 1.94
N ASP A 36 27.69 0.60 2.87
CA ASP A 36 27.66 1.90 3.52
C ASP A 36 28.76 2.86 3.00
N ALA A 37 29.70 2.35 2.20
CA ALA A 37 30.86 3.09 1.73
C ALA A 37 30.50 4.20 0.73
N ILE A 38 29.41 4.02 -0.02
CA ILE A 38 28.94 4.99 -1.02
C ILE A 38 27.45 5.28 -0.85
N GLY A 39 26.97 6.32 -1.52
CA GLY A 39 25.58 6.76 -1.44
C GLY A 39 25.25 7.47 -0.13
N ALA A 40 23.99 7.78 0.02
CA ALA A 40 23.43 8.46 1.18
C ALA A 40 22.21 7.72 1.74
N PRO A 41 21.91 7.88 3.03
CA PRO A 41 20.64 7.47 3.57
C PRO A 41 19.46 8.04 2.77
N ILE A 42 18.45 7.24 2.51
CA ILE A 42 17.22 7.73 1.86
C ILE A 42 16.57 8.80 2.75
N ARG A 43 16.25 9.92 2.12
CA ARG A 43 15.59 11.06 2.76
C ARG A 43 14.20 11.25 2.16
N PRO A 44 13.28 11.89 2.90
CA PRO A 44 12.01 12.33 2.34
C PRO A 44 12.23 13.09 1.02
N MET A 45 11.29 12.96 0.10
CA MET A 45 11.26 13.75 -1.13
C MET A 45 11.08 15.25 -0.80
N PRO A 46 11.48 16.16 -1.66
CA PRO A 46 11.03 17.54 -1.59
C PRO A 46 9.50 17.60 -1.57
N VAL A 47 8.96 18.47 -0.74
CA VAL A 47 7.49 18.67 -0.70
C VAL A 47 7.07 19.43 -1.96
N ASP A 48 6.17 18.84 -2.76
CA ASP A 48 5.50 19.56 -3.84
C ASP A 48 4.42 20.47 -3.25
N PRO A 49 4.50 21.80 -3.44
CA PRO A 49 3.53 22.74 -2.87
C PRO A 49 2.10 22.53 -3.37
N ALA A 50 1.91 22.08 -4.62
CA ALA A 50 0.58 21.83 -5.18
C ALA A 50 -0.08 20.60 -4.52
N ILE A 51 0.68 19.52 -4.34
CA ILE A 51 0.23 18.34 -3.59
C ILE A 51 -0.06 18.72 -2.14
N ALA A 52 0.87 19.38 -1.45
CA ALA A 52 0.67 19.79 -0.06
C ALA A 52 -0.56 20.68 0.12
N HIS A 53 -0.80 21.61 -0.81
CA HIS A 53 -2.00 22.45 -0.82
C HIS A 53 -3.28 21.62 -0.98
N ALA A 54 -3.31 20.70 -1.93
CA ALA A 54 -4.46 19.80 -2.13
C ALA A 54 -4.75 18.99 -0.86
N LEU A 55 -3.74 18.37 -0.27
CA LEU A 55 -3.87 17.54 0.94
C LEU A 55 -4.34 18.32 2.17
N ALA A 56 -4.10 19.64 2.25
CA ALA A 56 -4.59 20.47 3.33
C ALA A 56 -6.13 20.61 3.34
N HIS A 57 -6.81 20.25 2.24
CA HIS A 57 -8.26 20.30 2.11
C HIS A 57 -8.96 18.97 2.42
N ILE A 58 -8.25 17.93 2.82
CA ILE A 58 -8.85 16.68 3.30
C ILE A 58 -9.59 16.95 4.60
N SER A 59 -10.85 16.49 4.67
CA SER A 59 -11.79 16.90 5.70
C SER A 59 -12.35 15.70 6.49
N PRO A 60 -12.03 15.57 7.79
CA PRO A 60 -12.68 14.59 8.66
C PRO A 60 -14.21 14.71 8.66
N ALA A 61 -14.75 15.95 8.59
CA ALA A 61 -16.19 16.19 8.55
C ALA A 61 -16.84 15.69 7.25
N GLN A 62 -16.16 15.81 6.10
CA GLN A 62 -16.66 15.26 4.84
C GLN A 62 -16.64 13.72 4.85
N ILE A 63 -15.58 13.11 5.39
CA ILE A 63 -15.48 11.66 5.60
C ILE A 63 -16.60 11.17 6.52
N GLN A 64 -16.84 11.85 7.66
CA GLN A 64 -17.94 11.54 8.56
C GLN A 64 -19.29 11.63 7.84
N HIS A 65 -19.51 12.64 7.02
CA HIS A 65 -20.74 12.79 6.23
C HIS A 65 -20.95 11.61 5.28
N THR A 66 -19.88 11.19 4.58
CA THR A 66 -19.91 10.05 3.67
C THR A 66 -20.25 8.76 4.40
N ILE A 67 -19.60 8.46 5.52
CA ILE A 67 -19.86 7.24 6.30
C ILE A 67 -21.27 7.28 6.88
N ALA A 68 -21.73 8.42 7.41
CA ALA A 68 -23.09 8.56 7.92
C ALA A 68 -24.16 8.33 6.85
N ALA A 69 -23.94 8.80 5.62
CA ALA A 69 -24.81 8.52 4.49
C ALA A 69 -24.85 7.03 4.16
N LEU A 70 -23.69 6.37 4.07
CA LEU A 70 -23.61 4.93 3.79
C LEU A 70 -24.28 4.10 4.88
N VAL A 71 -24.06 4.41 6.14
CA VAL A 71 -24.73 3.76 7.29
C VAL A 71 -26.26 3.93 7.23
N SER A 72 -26.77 5.07 6.73
CA SER A 72 -28.20 5.35 6.65
C SER A 72 -28.97 4.42 5.70
N PHE A 73 -28.27 3.72 4.78
CA PHE A 73 -28.89 2.69 3.93
C PHE A 73 -29.18 1.39 4.68
N ARG A 74 -28.82 1.28 5.95
CA ARG A 74 -29.12 0.23 6.93
C ARG A 74 -28.49 -1.13 6.62
N ASN A 75 -28.76 -1.68 5.46
CA ASN A 75 -28.20 -2.93 4.98
C ASN A 75 -27.65 -2.70 3.57
N ARG A 76 -26.35 -2.84 3.40
CA ARG A 76 -25.73 -2.76 2.08
C ARG A 76 -25.23 -4.12 1.60
N SER A 77 -25.77 -5.22 2.18
CA SER A 77 -25.45 -6.55 1.66
C SER A 77 -25.68 -6.60 0.15
N THR A 78 -24.73 -7.13 -0.58
CA THR A 78 -24.84 -7.33 -2.04
C THR A 78 -26.11 -8.06 -2.41
N LEU A 79 -26.58 -9.01 -1.57
CA LEU A 79 -27.80 -9.77 -1.78
C LEU A 79 -29.06 -8.89 -1.69
N SER A 80 -28.98 -7.73 -1.03
CA SER A 80 -30.09 -6.78 -0.96
C SER A 80 -30.48 -6.19 -2.31
N SER A 81 -29.62 -6.31 -3.34
CA SER A 81 -29.96 -5.94 -4.73
C SER A 81 -31.12 -6.75 -5.31
N MET A 82 -31.38 -7.94 -4.77
CA MET A 82 -32.44 -8.85 -5.22
C MET A 82 -33.70 -8.79 -4.34
N ALA A 83 -33.62 -8.15 -3.17
CA ALA A 83 -34.73 -8.03 -2.23
C ALA A 83 -35.79 -7.04 -2.73
N LYS A 84 -37.08 -7.49 -2.79
CA LYS A 84 -38.19 -6.70 -3.35
C LYS A 84 -38.97 -5.91 -2.29
N ASP A 85 -38.76 -6.21 -1.02
CA ASP A 85 -39.49 -5.71 0.14
C ASP A 85 -38.68 -4.78 1.06
N LEU A 86 -37.55 -4.30 0.58
CA LEU A 86 -36.74 -3.33 1.33
C LEU A 86 -37.48 -1.99 1.46
N PRO A 87 -37.34 -1.29 2.59
CA PRO A 87 -37.82 0.07 2.71
C PRO A 87 -37.21 0.97 1.61
N PRO A 88 -37.99 1.90 1.04
CA PRO A 88 -37.50 2.82 0.02
C PRO A 88 -36.24 3.57 0.49
N GLY A 89 -35.22 3.68 -0.38
CA GLY A 89 -33.97 4.36 -0.08
C GLY A 89 -33.00 3.58 0.81
N THR A 90 -33.18 2.25 0.93
CA THR A 90 -32.25 1.36 1.65
C THR A 90 -31.66 0.30 0.72
N GLY A 91 -30.67 -0.43 1.21
CA GLY A 91 -30.02 -1.53 0.46
C GLY A 91 -28.85 -1.07 -0.40
N VAL A 92 -28.16 -2.05 -0.97
CA VAL A 92 -26.92 -1.83 -1.74
C VAL A 92 -27.16 -1.02 -3.02
N THR A 93 -28.33 -1.17 -3.67
CA THR A 93 -28.67 -0.42 -4.89
C THR A 93 -28.82 1.09 -4.60
N ALA A 94 -29.50 1.45 -3.48
CA ALA A 94 -29.62 2.84 -3.07
C ALA A 94 -28.26 3.45 -2.71
N ALA A 95 -27.37 2.67 -2.09
CA ALA A 95 -25.99 3.09 -1.82
C ALA A 95 -25.20 3.32 -3.12
N ALA A 96 -25.33 2.43 -4.12
CA ALA A 96 -24.70 2.60 -5.43
C ALA A 96 -25.17 3.89 -6.13
N ASP A 97 -26.48 4.17 -6.09
CA ASP A 97 -27.07 5.37 -6.67
C ASP A 97 -26.53 6.65 -6.00
N TRP A 98 -26.42 6.61 -4.69
CA TRP A 98 -25.86 7.73 -3.92
C TRP A 98 -24.36 7.94 -4.24
N ILE A 99 -23.54 6.89 -4.25
CA ILE A 99 -22.11 6.98 -4.58
C ILE A 99 -21.92 7.57 -5.98
N ALA A 100 -22.67 7.08 -6.97
CA ALA A 100 -22.60 7.63 -8.33
C ALA A 100 -22.97 9.12 -8.35
N SER A 101 -23.98 9.53 -7.55
CA SER A 101 -24.35 10.94 -7.43
C SER A 101 -23.24 11.78 -6.80
N GLN A 102 -22.48 11.23 -5.82
CA GLN A 102 -21.34 11.92 -5.22
C GLN A 102 -20.22 12.14 -6.26
N PHE A 103 -19.85 11.13 -7.03
CA PHE A 103 -18.86 11.30 -8.11
C PHE A 103 -19.34 12.32 -9.17
N GLN A 104 -20.62 12.35 -9.51
CA GLN A 104 -21.19 13.33 -10.43
C GLN A 104 -21.13 14.75 -9.84
N GLN A 105 -21.41 14.93 -8.55
CA GLN A 105 -21.29 16.22 -7.88
C GLN A 105 -19.84 16.72 -7.85
N ILE A 106 -18.89 15.82 -7.54
CA ILE A 106 -17.45 16.11 -7.60
C ILE A 106 -17.06 16.53 -9.03
N SER A 107 -17.52 15.77 -10.04
CA SER A 107 -17.27 16.07 -11.45
C SER A 107 -17.81 17.45 -11.84
N SER A 108 -19.04 17.77 -11.44
CA SER A 108 -19.64 19.07 -11.72
C SER A 108 -18.85 20.22 -11.05
N ALA A 109 -18.33 20.00 -9.84
CA ALA A 109 -17.56 21.00 -9.11
C ALA A 109 -16.18 21.30 -9.72
N CYS A 110 -15.66 20.41 -10.56
CA CYS A 110 -14.41 20.60 -11.29
C CYS A 110 -14.59 20.87 -12.81
N GLY A 111 -15.82 21.19 -13.24
CA GLY A 111 -16.11 21.47 -14.66
C GLY A 111 -16.30 20.22 -15.52
N ASN A 112 -16.91 19.16 -14.96
CA ASN A 112 -17.14 17.83 -15.54
C ASN A 112 -15.83 17.11 -15.88
N CYS A 113 -14.88 17.17 -14.95
CA CYS A 113 -13.55 16.60 -15.12
C CYS A 113 -13.49 15.09 -14.93
N LEU A 114 -14.49 14.46 -14.32
CA LEU A 114 -14.55 13.02 -14.07
C LEU A 114 -15.48 12.33 -15.07
N GLU A 115 -15.01 11.22 -15.61
CA GLU A 115 -15.84 10.26 -16.35
C GLU A 115 -16.41 9.26 -15.33
N VAL A 116 -17.72 9.35 -15.04
CA VAL A 116 -18.37 8.50 -14.03
C VAL A 116 -19.03 7.31 -14.70
N HIS A 117 -18.70 6.13 -14.23
CA HIS A 117 -19.14 4.85 -14.77
C HIS A 117 -19.89 4.02 -13.74
N ARG A 118 -20.87 3.24 -14.24
CA ARG A 118 -21.54 2.16 -13.52
C ARG A 118 -21.25 0.87 -14.26
N ASP A 119 -20.52 -0.02 -13.63
CA ASP A 119 -20.20 -1.34 -14.14
C ASP A 119 -21.13 -2.34 -13.45
N THR A 120 -22.21 -2.71 -14.14
CA THR A 120 -23.28 -3.59 -13.62
C THR A 120 -23.25 -4.92 -14.34
N PHE A 121 -23.21 -6.00 -13.56
CA PHE A 121 -23.21 -7.37 -14.06
C PHE A 121 -24.07 -8.26 -13.18
N THR A 122 -24.36 -9.47 -13.67
CA THR A 122 -25.07 -10.50 -12.91
C THR A 122 -24.08 -11.59 -12.50
N GLN A 123 -23.87 -11.74 -11.21
CA GLN A 123 -23.09 -12.84 -10.66
C GLN A 123 -23.98 -14.12 -10.63
N PRO A 124 -23.59 -15.19 -11.33
CA PRO A 124 -24.29 -16.47 -11.24
C PRO A 124 -24.15 -17.10 -9.86
N PRO A 125 -25.03 -18.01 -9.47
CA PRO A 125 -24.90 -18.76 -8.22
C PRO A 125 -23.56 -19.49 -8.16
N GLY A 126 -22.91 -19.41 -7.00
CA GLY A 126 -21.69 -20.15 -6.75
C GLY A 126 -21.96 -21.66 -6.60
N ALA A 127 -20.95 -22.47 -6.88
CA ALA A 127 -21.02 -23.92 -6.70
C ALA A 127 -20.43 -24.34 -5.34
N GLY A 128 -21.08 -25.33 -4.70
CA GLY A 128 -20.57 -25.98 -3.49
C GLY A 128 -21.01 -25.34 -2.17
N PRO A 129 -20.59 -25.93 -1.03
CA PRO A 129 -21.15 -25.62 0.29
C PRO A 129 -20.73 -24.27 0.86
N TYR A 130 -19.75 -23.61 0.25
CA TYR A 130 -19.23 -22.29 0.70
C TYR A 130 -19.72 -21.15 -0.19
N ALA A 131 -20.59 -21.41 -1.18
CA ALA A 131 -21.16 -20.38 -2.02
C ALA A 131 -22.01 -19.41 -1.20
N ARG A 132 -21.70 -18.11 -1.29
CA ARG A 132 -22.44 -17.04 -0.60
C ARG A 132 -23.47 -16.35 -1.50
N VAL A 133 -23.38 -16.55 -2.81
CA VAL A 133 -24.39 -16.17 -3.81
C VAL A 133 -25.11 -17.44 -4.25
N THR A 134 -26.40 -17.57 -3.94
CA THR A 134 -27.21 -18.78 -4.17
C THR A 134 -28.20 -18.64 -5.31
N GLU A 135 -28.41 -17.43 -5.81
CA GLU A 135 -29.25 -17.10 -6.97
C GLU A 135 -28.54 -16.02 -7.82
N PRO A 136 -28.95 -15.84 -9.09
CA PRO A 136 -28.36 -14.78 -9.92
C PRO A 136 -28.51 -13.41 -9.23
N THR A 137 -27.39 -12.77 -8.89
CA THR A 137 -27.36 -11.54 -8.09
C THR A 137 -26.77 -10.39 -8.90
N THR A 138 -27.46 -9.27 -8.93
CA THR A 138 -26.96 -8.05 -9.59
C THR A 138 -25.95 -7.35 -8.71
N ILE A 139 -24.76 -7.09 -9.26
CA ILE A 139 -23.67 -6.35 -8.61
C ILE A 139 -23.34 -5.14 -9.47
N THR A 140 -23.09 -3.99 -8.83
CA THR A 140 -22.74 -2.75 -9.51
C THR A 140 -21.50 -2.14 -8.88
N ASN A 141 -20.41 -2.02 -9.63
CA ASN A 141 -19.26 -1.19 -9.25
C ASN A 141 -19.49 0.26 -9.72
N ILE A 142 -19.07 1.22 -8.93
CA ILE A 142 -19.08 2.63 -9.32
C ILE A 142 -17.64 3.12 -9.38
N TYR A 143 -17.26 3.71 -10.49
CA TYR A 143 -15.92 4.31 -10.59
C TYR A 143 -15.93 5.60 -11.40
N ALA A 144 -14.92 6.44 -11.12
CA ALA A 144 -14.72 7.71 -11.80
C ALA A 144 -13.27 7.84 -12.27
N ILE A 145 -13.07 8.30 -13.50
CA ILE A 145 -11.76 8.46 -14.11
C ILE A 145 -11.44 9.93 -14.26
N LEU A 146 -10.32 10.37 -13.69
CA LEU A 146 -9.68 11.66 -13.95
C LEU A 146 -8.55 11.44 -14.96
N ARG A 147 -8.75 11.85 -16.21
CA ARG A 147 -7.75 11.66 -17.26
C ARG A 147 -6.48 12.45 -17.00
N GLY A 148 -5.35 11.80 -17.23
CA GLY A 148 -4.03 12.44 -17.20
C GLY A 148 -3.92 13.54 -18.26
N THR A 149 -3.16 14.59 -17.94
CA THR A 149 -3.04 15.77 -18.79
C THR A 149 -1.86 15.71 -19.79
N ASP A 150 -0.94 14.76 -19.59
CA ASP A 150 0.18 14.53 -20.51
C ASP A 150 -0.16 13.37 -21.47
N PRO A 151 -0.31 13.62 -22.79
CA PRO A 151 -0.67 12.57 -23.74
C PRO A 151 0.31 11.38 -23.76
N SER A 152 1.57 11.58 -23.39
CA SER A 152 2.58 10.53 -23.33
C SER A 152 2.46 9.64 -22.09
N GLN A 153 1.77 10.11 -21.05
CA GLN A 153 1.63 9.44 -19.76
C GLN A 153 0.17 9.13 -19.37
N ALA A 154 -0.81 9.71 -20.07
CA ALA A 154 -2.23 9.56 -19.72
C ALA A 154 -2.74 8.10 -19.78
N ALA A 155 -2.02 7.20 -20.44
CA ALA A 155 -2.33 5.76 -20.41
C ALA A 155 -1.97 5.09 -19.06
N ARG A 156 -1.02 5.65 -18.32
CA ARG A 156 -0.63 5.17 -16.97
C ARG A 156 -1.72 5.51 -15.98
N MET A 157 -2.05 4.58 -15.10
CA MET A 157 -3.19 4.72 -14.19
C MET A 157 -2.84 4.35 -12.76
N MET A 158 -3.32 5.16 -11.80
CA MET A 158 -3.31 4.83 -10.37
C MET A 158 -4.75 4.70 -9.89
N LEU A 159 -5.06 3.64 -9.12
CA LEU A 159 -6.41 3.33 -8.66
C LEU A 159 -6.47 3.31 -7.14
N VAL A 160 -7.52 3.92 -6.57
CA VAL A 160 -7.91 3.79 -5.16
C VAL A 160 -9.29 3.19 -5.05
N THR A 161 -9.48 2.24 -4.13
CA THR A 161 -10.76 1.56 -3.93
C THR A 161 -11.06 1.28 -2.46
N GLY A 162 -12.34 1.06 -2.17
CA GLY A 162 -12.91 0.44 -0.99
C GLY A 162 -14.23 -0.20 -1.41
N HIS A 163 -14.75 -1.15 -0.64
CA HIS A 163 -16.04 -1.75 -0.95
C HIS A 163 -17.18 -1.06 -0.20
N TYR A 164 -18.32 -0.90 -0.87
CA TYR A 164 -19.44 -0.22 -0.25
C TYR A 164 -20.55 -1.18 0.23
N ASP A 165 -20.48 -2.46 -0.12
CA ASP A 165 -21.33 -3.47 0.49
C ASP A 165 -20.94 -3.72 1.95
N SER A 166 -21.85 -4.30 2.71
CA SER A 166 -21.66 -4.60 4.13
C SER A 166 -22.42 -5.87 4.49
N ARG A 167 -22.12 -6.46 5.64
CA ARG A 167 -22.89 -7.57 6.17
C ARG A 167 -22.97 -7.57 7.70
N ASP A 168 -23.91 -8.30 8.23
CA ASP A 168 -23.98 -8.68 9.63
C ASP A 168 -23.25 -10.02 9.89
N SER A 169 -23.64 -10.77 10.91
CA SER A 169 -23.05 -12.09 11.18
C SER A 169 -23.44 -13.18 10.18
N SER A 170 -24.47 -12.94 9.36
CA SER A 170 -24.93 -13.86 8.30
C SER A 170 -24.36 -13.45 6.94
N ASN A 171 -23.84 -14.41 6.19
CA ASN A 171 -23.46 -14.18 4.79
C ASN A 171 -24.67 -14.06 3.85
N PHE A 172 -25.89 -14.32 4.36
CA PHE A 172 -27.11 -14.47 3.56
C PHE A 172 -28.22 -13.49 3.94
N ASP A 173 -28.00 -12.63 4.93
CA ASP A 173 -29.02 -11.68 5.37
C ASP A 173 -29.02 -10.45 4.46
N ALA A 174 -30.12 -10.28 3.72
CA ALA A 174 -30.37 -9.14 2.86
C ALA A 174 -31.22 -8.04 3.54
N HIS A 175 -31.70 -8.24 4.77
CA HIS A 175 -32.71 -7.40 5.43
C HIS A 175 -32.28 -6.89 6.81
N GLY A 176 -31.43 -7.63 7.53
CA GLY A 176 -30.93 -7.28 8.85
C GLY A 176 -30.19 -5.96 8.86
N GLU A 177 -29.98 -5.39 10.02
CA GLU A 177 -29.22 -4.16 10.16
C GLU A 177 -27.72 -4.46 10.08
N ALA A 178 -27.10 -3.98 9.00
CA ALA A 178 -25.67 -4.13 8.71
C ALA A 178 -25.05 -2.77 8.36
N PRO A 179 -24.79 -1.90 9.35
CA PRO A 179 -24.34 -0.54 9.12
C PRO A 179 -23.00 -0.45 8.38
N GLY A 180 -22.05 -1.37 8.68
CA GLY A 180 -20.74 -1.44 8.02
C GLY A 180 -20.03 -0.10 8.00
N ALA A 181 -19.88 0.54 9.16
CA ALA A 181 -19.29 1.87 9.24
C ALA A 181 -17.79 1.81 8.99
N ASN A 182 -17.10 0.88 9.65
CA ASN A 182 -15.69 0.60 9.45
C ASN A 182 -15.46 -0.38 8.29
N ASP A 183 -16.26 -1.43 8.18
CA ASP A 183 -16.19 -2.47 7.15
C ASP A 183 -17.40 -2.37 6.16
N ASP A 184 -17.36 -1.64 4.96
CA ASP A 184 -16.21 -0.81 4.61
C ASP A 184 -16.68 0.56 4.07
N ALA A 185 -17.60 1.22 4.81
CA ALA A 185 -17.88 2.61 4.49
C ALA A 185 -16.64 3.50 4.71
N SER A 186 -15.70 3.07 5.57
CA SER A 186 -14.46 3.80 5.83
C SER A 186 -13.55 3.87 4.59
N GLY A 187 -13.31 2.76 3.90
CA GLY A 187 -12.52 2.73 2.68
C GLY A 187 -13.23 3.39 1.50
N THR A 188 -14.54 3.18 1.36
CA THR A 188 -15.35 3.90 0.38
C THR A 188 -15.24 5.43 0.58
N ALA A 189 -15.24 5.91 1.83
CA ALA A 189 -15.05 7.32 2.14
C ALA A 189 -13.65 7.83 1.77
N VAL A 190 -12.60 7.01 1.91
CA VAL A 190 -11.25 7.34 1.43
C VAL A 190 -11.24 7.52 -0.08
N SER A 191 -11.86 6.62 -0.85
CA SER A 191 -11.94 6.73 -2.31
C SER A 191 -12.65 8.01 -2.76
N LEU A 192 -13.83 8.31 -2.19
CA LEU A 192 -14.58 9.53 -2.50
C LEU A 192 -13.84 10.81 -2.09
N GLU A 193 -13.15 10.81 -0.96
CA GLU A 193 -12.36 11.96 -0.50
C GLU A 193 -11.14 12.20 -1.40
N CYS A 194 -10.45 11.13 -1.84
CA CYS A 194 -9.39 11.23 -2.84
C CYS A 194 -9.91 11.85 -4.15
N ALA A 195 -11.07 11.40 -4.64
CA ALA A 195 -11.70 11.99 -5.82
C ALA A 195 -11.99 13.49 -5.63
N ARG A 196 -12.56 13.87 -4.49
CA ARG A 196 -12.92 15.27 -4.18
C ARG A 196 -11.70 16.20 -4.16
N ILE A 197 -10.57 15.70 -3.68
CA ILE A 197 -9.33 16.49 -3.56
C ILE A 197 -8.57 16.52 -4.88
N LEU A 198 -8.34 15.34 -5.48
CA LEU A 198 -7.46 15.21 -6.63
C LEU A 198 -8.10 15.63 -7.95
N SER A 199 -9.44 15.66 -8.04
CA SER A 199 -10.16 16.15 -9.23
C SER A 199 -9.82 17.61 -9.61
N LYS A 200 -9.26 18.37 -8.66
CA LYS A 200 -8.84 19.77 -8.87
C LYS A 200 -7.39 19.91 -9.36
N MET A 201 -6.66 18.80 -9.41
CA MET A 201 -5.26 18.76 -9.83
C MET A 201 -5.14 18.42 -11.31
N LYS A 202 -4.06 18.88 -11.93
CA LYS A 202 -3.65 18.48 -13.27
C LYS A 202 -2.43 17.59 -13.14
N LEU A 203 -2.63 16.29 -13.28
CA LEU A 203 -1.59 15.29 -13.12
C LEU A 203 -1.25 14.67 -14.49
N PRO A 204 0.01 14.29 -14.73
CA PRO A 204 0.41 13.66 -16.01
C PRO A 204 -0.33 12.35 -16.29
N ALA A 205 -0.38 11.45 -15.31
CA ALA A 205 -1.04 10.15 -15.42
C ALA A 205 -2.51 10.21 -14.95
N THR A 206 -3.29 9.23 -15.34
CA THR A 206 -4.72 9.09 -15.03
C THR A 206 -4.94 8.56 -13.63
N LEU A 207 -5.98 9.06 -12.95
CA LEU A 207 -6.44 8.51 -11.66
C LEU A 207 -7.80 7.85 -11.80
N VAL A 208 -8.00 6.75 -11.07
CA VAL A 208 -9.27 6.02 -11.01
C VAL A 208 -9.70 5.90 -9.56
N PHE A 209 -10.92 6.34 -9.26
CA PHE A 209 -11.53 6.29 -7.95
C PHE A 209 -12.69 5.31 -7.98
N VAL A 210 -12.67 4.31 -7.12
CA VAL A 210 -13.55 3.15 -7.22
C VAL A 210 -14.27 2.88 -5.91
N SER A 211 -15.51 2.42 -6.02
CA SER A 211 -16.27 1.78 -4.94
C SER A 211 -16.85 0.49 -5.51
N VAL A 212 -16.38 -0.66 -5.04
CA VAL A 212 -16.83 -1.99 -5.50
C VAL A 212 -17.90 -2.55 -4.57
N ALA A 213 -18.66 -3.54 -5.04
CA ALA A 213 -19.57 -4.34 -4.22
C ALA A 213 -19.32 -5.83 -4.43
N GLY A 214 -19.90 -6.67 -3.56
CA GLY A 214 -19.72 -8.12 -3.62
C GLY A 214 -18.41 -8.59 -3.00
N GLU A 215 -17.72 -7.74 -2.24
CA GLU A 215 -16.56 -8.14 -1.44
C GLU A 215 -16.97 -9.21 -0.44
N GLU A 216 -17.99 -8.94 0.35
CA GLU A 216 -18.49 -9.76 1.44
C GLU A 216 -19.01 -11.13 0.99
N GLN A 217 -19.43 -11.25 -0.24
CA GLN A 217 -19.87 -12.51 -0.83
C GLN A 217 -18.77 -13.27 -1.57
N GLY A 218 -17.59 -12.69 -1.76
CA GLY A 218 -16.44 -13.36 -2.37
C GLY A 218 -15.68 -12.55 -3.41
N LEU A 219 -15.48 -11.25 -3.19
CA LEU A 219 -14.67 -10.34 -4.03
C LEU A 219 -15.22 -10.20 -5.46
N TYR A 220 -16.52 -10.40 -5.67
CA TYR A 220 -17.06 -10.49 -7.04
C TYR A 220 -16.92 -9.20 -7.84
N GLY A 221 -17.16 -8.04 -7.19
CA GLY A 221 -17.05 -6.75 -7.87
C GLY A 221 -15.63 -6.40 -8.27
N SER A 222 -14.69 -6.56 -7.36
CA SER A 222 -13.27 -6.31 -7.65
C SER A 222 -12.72 -7.31 -8.68
N HIS A 223 -13.15 -8.57 -8.63
CA HIS A 223 -12.76 -9.59 -9.61
C HIS A 223 -13.22 -9.20 -11.03
N HIS A 224 -14.51 -8.83 -11.16
CA HIS A 224 -15.07 -8.37 -12.41
C HIS A 224 -14.35 -7.13 -12.94
N LEU A 225 -14.11 -6.13 -12.08
CA LEU A 225 -13.42 -4.90 -12.48
C LEU A 225 -11.95 -5.15 -12.88
N ALA A 226 -11.23 -6.02 -12.16
CA ALA A 226 -9.85 -6.37 -12.50
C ALA A 226 -9.77 -7.08 -13.86
N GLN A 227 -10.71 -7.98 -14.15
CA GLN A 227 -10.83 -8.63 -15.46
C GLN A 227 -11.18 -7.63 -16.56
N LEU A 228 -12.12 -6.70 -16.31
CA LEU A 228 -12.45 -5.63 -17.24
C LEU A 228 -11.23 -4.76 -17.52
N ALA A 229 -10.50 -4.34 -16.49
CA ALA A 229 -9.27 -3.57 -16.63
C ALA A 229 -8.23 -4.32 -17.50
N ARG A 230 -8.12 -5.65 -17.34
CA ARG A 230 -7.23 -6.47 -18.16
C ARG A 230 -7.69 -6.56 -19.61
N GLN A 231 -8.98 -6.74 -19.85
CA GLN A 231 -9.57 -6.79 -21.20
C GLN A 231 -9.42 -5.47 -21.95
N ASP A 232 -9.63 -4.36 -21.24
CA ASP A 232 -9.51 -3.00 -21.79
C ASP A 232 -8.07 -2.47 -21.81
N ASN A 233 -7.08 -3.31 -21.44
CA ASN A 233 -5.65 -2.97 -21.42
C ASN A 233 -5.33 -1.75 -20.55
N TRP A 234 -5.97 -1.60 -19.39
CA TRP A 234 -5.62 -0.55 -18.44
C TRP A 234 -4.18 -0.73 -17.95
N GLN A 235 -3.40 0.34 -18.00
CA GLN A 235 -2.02 0.33 -17.54
C GLN A 235 -1.97 0.74 -16.05
N LEU A 236 -2.52 -0.10 -15.19
CA LEU A 236 -2.53 0.13 -13.74
C LEU A 236 -1.12 -0.09 -13.18
N GLU A 237 -0.49 0.99 -12.73
CA GLU A 237 0.82 0.94 -12.06
C GLU A 237 0.69 0.72 -10.55
N GLY A 238 -0.49 0.98 -9.99
CA GLY A 238 -0.77 0.74 -8.58
C GLY A 238 -2.24 0.77 -8.24
N VAL A 239 -2.66 -0.17 -7.39
CA VAL A 239 -4.00 -0.27 -6.80
C VAL A 239 -3.89 -0.15 -5.29
N LEU A 240 -4.57 0.85 -4.73
CA LEU A 240 -4.61 1.16 -3.31
C LEU A 240 -5.98 0.77 -2.76
N ASN A 241 -6.10 -0.43 -2.20
CA ASN A 241 -7.34 -0.90 -1.58
C ASN A 241 -7.39 -0.49 -0.10
N ASN A 242 -8.45 0.18 0.31
CA ASN A 242 -8.70 0.57 1.69
C ASN A 242 -9.87 -0.25 2.21
N ASP A 243 -9.65 -1.01 3.26
CA ASP A 243 -10.66 -1.89 3.81
C ASP A 243 -10.40 -2.07 5.32
N ILE A 244 -11.37 -1.65 6.12
CA ILE A 244 -11.28 -1.50 7.58
C ILE A 244 -10.20 -0.47 7.96
N VAL A 245 -10.45 0.79 7.62
CA VAL A 245 -9.58 1.91 7.94
C VAL A 245 -10.26 2.95 8.85
N GLY A 246 -11.27 2.52 9.63
CA GLY A 246 -12.03 3.36 10.55
C GLY A 246 -11.26 3.84 11.76
N GLY A 247 -10.18 3.14 12.15
CA GLY A 247 -9.37 3.51 13.31
C GLY A 247 -10.11 3.29 14.62
N ASN A 248 -10.48 2.06 14.87
CA ASN A 248 -11.26 1.57 16.00
C ASN A 248 -11.11 2.38 17.29
N ARG A 249 -12.21 2.92 17.81
CA ARG A 249 -12.33 3.71 19.05
C ARG A 249 -13.04 2.95 20.17
N THR A 250 -12.91 1.63 20.21
CA THR A 250 -13.52 0.83 21.27
C THR A 250 -13.02 1.23 22.65
N PRO A 251 -13.89 1.59 23.59
CA PRO A 251 -13.49 1.93 24.95
C PRO A 251 -12.73 0.79 25.62
N GLY A 252 -11.54 1.11 26.15
CA GLY A 252 -10.69 0.13 26.84
C GLY A 252 -9.70 -0.61 25.96
N ASP A 253 -9.74 -0.48 24.63
CA ASP A 253 -8.68 -0.98 23.76
C ASP A 253 -7.41 -0.11 23.94
N LYS A 254 -6.38 -0.70 24.53
CA LYS A 254 -5.09 -0.05 24.81
C LYS A 254 -4.03 -0.38 23.77
N PHE A 255 -4.35 -1.22 22.80
CA PHE A 255 -3.41 -1.73 21.81
C PHE A 255 -3.65 -1.14 20.40
N GLN A 256 -4.71 -0.38 20.25
CA GLN A 256 -4.92 0.38 19.01
C GLN A 256 -3.86 1.47 18.86
N ASP A 257 -3.25 1.56 17.69
CA ASP A 257 -2.35 2.64 17.35
C ASP A 257 -3.00 3.57 16.31
N PRO A 258 -3.45 4.78 16.71
CA PRO A 258 -4.07 5.73 15.81
C PRO A 258 -3.07 6.42 14.86
N HIS A 259 -1.78 6.11 14.96
CA HIS A 259 -0.71 6.67 14.13
C HIS A 259 -0.13 5.66 13.14
N ALA A 260 -0.65 4.42 13.11
CA ALA A 260 -0.18 3.38 12.23
C ALA A 260 -1.30 2.87 11.32
N VAL A 261 -0.98 2.60 10.06
CA VAL A 261 -1.81 1.87 9.10
C VAL A 261 -0.98 0.75 8.48
N ARG A 262 -1.48 -0.48 8.49
CA ARG A 262 -0.80 -1.63 7.89
C ARG A 262 -0.98 -1.59 6.37
N ILE A 263 0.08 -1.89 5.64
CA ILE A 263 0.06 -2.05 4.18
C ILE A 263 0.47 -3.47 3.83
N PHE A 264 -0.51 -4.28 3.47
CA PHE A 264 -0.31 -5.65 3.03
C PHE A 264 0.07 -5.69 1.55
N SER A 265 1.00 -6.57 1.20
CA SER A 265 1.48 -6.75 -0.17
C SER A 265 1.87 -8.19 -0.44
N GLU A 266 1.55 -8.69 -1.63
CA GLU A 266 1.87 -10.07 -2.03
C GLU A 266 3.38 -10.32 -2.11
N PRO A 267 3.86 -11.53 -1.77
CA PRO A 267 5.28 -11.87 -1.82
C PRO A 267 5.81 -12.08 -3.24
N ILE A 268 5.06 -12.76 -4.05
CA ILE A 268 5.33 -13.12 -5.46
C ILE A 268 4.04 -12.84 -6.21
N PRO A 269 4.08 -12.33 -7.44
CA PRO A 269 2.85 -12.06 -8.21
C PRO A 269 1.93 -13.28 -8.27
N ALA A 270 0.66 -13.09 -7.94
CA ALA A 270 -0.31 -14.19 -7.85
C ALA A 270 -0.54 -14.89 -9.20
N ASN A 271 -0.27 -14.20 -10.31
CA ASN A 271 -0.33 -14.75 -11.68
C ASN A 271 1.00 -15.33 -12.16
N ALA A 272 2.04 -15.39 -11.31
CA ALA A 272 3.35 -15.90 -11.71
C ALA A 272 3.30 -17.38 -12.08
N SER A 273 3.97 -17.76 -13.15
CA SER A 273 4.14 -19.14 -13.56
C SER A 273 4.99 -19.94 -12.54
N PRO A 274 4.89 -21.26 -12.49
CA PRO A 274 5.74 -22.09 -11.64
C PRO A 274 7.23 -21.88 -11.85
N GLU A 275 7.67 -21.47 -13.04
CA GLU A 275 9.06 -21.15 -13.34
C GLU A 275 9.45 -19.81 -12.70
N GLU A 276 8.63 -18.78 -12.85
CA GLU A 276 8.85 -17.49 -12.22
C GLU A 276 8.88 -17.60 -10.70
N ILE A 277 7.96 -18.36 -10.09
CA ILE A 277 7.97 -18.62 -8.65
C ILE A 277 9.32 -19.23 -8.21
N ARG A 278 9.82 -20.23 -8.94
CA ARG A 278 11.13 -20.82 -8.63
C ARG A 278 12.27 -19.81 -8.76
N ARG A 279 12.20 -18.90 -9.74
CA ARG A 279 13.20 -17.84 -9.92
C ARG A 279 13.15 -16.81 -8.79
N TYR A 280 11.96 -16.35 -8.37
CA TYR A 280 11.80 -15.48 -7.19
C TYR A 280 12.49 -16.11 -5.96
N LEU A 281 12.14 -17.35 -5.65
CA LEU A 281 12.71 -18.07 -4.49
C LEU A 281 14.21 -18.30 -4.60
N ALA A 282 14.72 -18.66 -5.78
CA ALA A 282 16.15 -18.92 -6.01
C ALA A 282 17.01 -17.65 -5.87
N LEU A 283 16.43 -16.47 -6.11
CA LEU A 283 17.12 -15.18 -6.01
C LEU A 283 16.90 -14.50 -4.65
N GLY A 284 16.01 -15.04 -3.80
CA GLY A 284 15.60 -14.39 -2.56
C GLY A 284 14.74 -13.14 -2.79
N TYR A 285 13.98 -13.11 -3.89
CA TYR A 285 13.11 -11.98 -4.29
C TYR A 285 11.65 -12.16 -3.86
N ASP A 286 11.37 -13.07 -2.95
CA ASP A 286 10.05 -13.21 -2.32
C ASP A 286 9.65 -12.02 -1.44
N SER A 287 10.52 -11.01 -1.35
CA SER A 287 10.25 -9.71 -0.73
C SER A 287 10.25 -8.53 -1.72
N ASP A 288 10.24 -8.80 -3.04
CA ASP A 288 10.49 -7.80 -4.08
C ASP A 288 9.52 -7.88 -5.26
N SER A 289 8.28 -8.31 -5.00
CA SER A 289 7.21 -8.25 -5.99
C SER A 289 6.86 -6.79 -6.34
N PRO A 290 6.25 -6.52 -7.51
CA PRO A 290 5.76 -5.19 -7.86
C PRO A 290 4.85 -4.57 -6.78
N SER A 291 4.01 -5.38 -6.11
CA SER A 291 3.15 -4.92 -5.02
C SER A 291 3.95 -4.48 -3.80
N ARG A 292 5.08 -5.13 -3.49
CA ARG A 292 5.98 -4.71 -2.40
C ARG A 292 6.76 -3.46 -2.74
N GLU A 293 7.15 -3.28 -4.00
CA GLU A 293 7.76 -2.03 -4.44
C GLU A 293 6.77 -0.87 -4.42
N LEU A 294 5.50 -1.11 -4.76
CA LEU A 294 4.42 -0.14 -4.55
C LEU A 294 4.27 0.21 -3.06
N ALA A 295 4.25 -0.77 -2.17
CA ALA A 295 4.17 -0.54 -0.73
C ALA A 295 5.35 0.29 -0.21
N ARG A 296 6.59 0.01 -0.64
CA ARG A 296 7.78 0.80 -0.31
C ARG A 296 7.70 2.23 -0.83
N ALA A 297 7.19 2.43 -2.05
CA ALA A 297 6.97 3.76 -2.61
C ALA A 297 5.95 4.56 -1.78
N ILE A 298 4.88 3.92 -1.31
CA ILE A 298 3.89 4.54 -0.41
C ILE A 298 4.53 4.94 0.92
N VAL A 299 5.42 4.12 1.48
CA VAL A 299 6.17 4.49 2.69
C VAL A 299 7.06 5.71 2.45
N ASP A 300 7.75 5.78 1.31
CA ASP A 300 8.59 6.93 0.94
C ASP A 300 7.75 8.23 0.79
N VAL A 301 6.55 8.12 0.20
CA VAL A 301 5.56 9.22 0.16
C VAL A 301 5.11 9.60 1.57
N GLY A 302 4.82 8.63 2.43
CA GLY A 302 4.40 8.85 3.82
C GLY A 302 5.42 9.66 4.61
N ARG A 303 6.72 9.41 4.43
CA ARG A 303 7.80 10.19 5.04
C ARG A 303 7.75 11.67 4.69
N THR A 304 7.30 11.98 3.49
CA THR A 304 7.22 13.37 3.00
C THR A 304 5.93 14.07 3.45
N TYR A 305 4.78 13.40 3.37
CA TYR A 305 3.47 14.05 3.48
C TYR A 305 2.69 13.70 4.74
N THR A 306 3.04 12.61 5.45
CA THR A 306 2.33 12.20 6.67
C THR A 306 3.23 12.12 7.91
N GLY A 307 4.49 12.53 7.81
CA GLY A 307 5.42 12.50 8.94
C GLY A 307 5.76 11.09 9.42
N ALA A 308 5.72 10.10 8.52
CA ALA A 308 6.16 8.75 8.82
C ALA A 308 7.66 8.72 9.19
N PRO A 309 8.12 7.77 10.04
CA PRO A 309 9.52 7.69 10.43
C PRO A 309 10.42 7.34 9.24
N THR A 310 11.66 7.81 9.30
CA THR A 310 12.71 7.36 8.39
C THR A 310 13.25 5.99 8.82
N PRO A 311 13.98 5.25 7.95
CA PRO A 311 14.60 3.97 8.31
C PRO A 311 15.58 4.07 9.49
N TYR A 312 15.95 5.27 9.91
CA TYR A 312 16.94 5.57 10.96
C TYR A 312 16.31 5.91 12.32
N GLY A 313 15.00 5.71 12.52
CA GLY A 313 14.37 5.65 13.82
C GLY A 313 13.74 6.94 14.34
N ASP A 314 13.46 7.90 13.48
CA ASP A 314 12.64 9.06 13.86
C ASP A 314 11.20 8.56 14.16
N ARG A 315 10.60 9.06 15.21
CA ARG A 315 9.21 8.73 15.51
C ARG A 315 8.27 9.58 14.65
N PRO A 316 7.07 9.05 14.28
CA PRO A 316 6.05 9.87 13.64
C PRO A 316 5.74 11.11 14.48
N ILE A 317 5.46 12.21 13.81
CA ILE A 317 4.93 13.40 14.49
C ILE A 317 3.56 13.09 15.09
N PRO A 318 3.13 13.77 16.17
CA PRO A 318 1.84 13.48 16.83
C PRO A 318 0.61 13.52 15.91
N SER A 319 0.63 14.31 14.84
CA SER A 319 -0.41 14.37 13.81
C SER A 319 -0.13 13.48 12.60
N GLY A 320 0.94 12.67 12.64
CA GLY A 320 1.39 11.85 11.53
C GLY A 320 0.69 10.49 11.43
N LEU A 321 0.98 9.81 10.33
CA LEU A 321 0.56 8.43 10.09
C LEU A 321 1.75 7.65 9.54
N GLU A 322 2.07 6.53 10.16
CA GLU A 322 3.09 5.58 9.74
C GLU A 322 2.45 4.47 8.89
N PRO A 323 2.77 4.37 7.60
CA PRO A 323 2.49 3.18 6.82
C PRO A 323 3.44 2.04 7.22
N VAL A 324 2.91 0.99 7.83
CA VAL A 324 3.66 -0.17 8.29
C VAL A 324 3.63 -1.27 7.23
N LEU A 325 4.80 -1.66 6.74
CA LEU A 325 4.93 -2.73 5.74
C LEU A 325 4.59 -4.09 6.36
N GLU A 326 3.54 -4.73 5.83
CA GLU A 326 3.17 -6.10 6.16
C GLU A 326 3.46 -7.02 4.97
N PHE A 327 4.51 -7.84 5.11
CA PHE A 327 4.96 -8.74 4.03
C PHE A 327 4.13 -10.02 3.99
N ARG A 328 2.82 -9.85 3.86
CA ARG A 328 1.80 -10.86 3.60
C ARG A 328 0.84 -10.34 2.54
N LEU A 329 0.25 -11.24 1.77
CA LEU A 329 -0.81 -10.85 0.84
C LEU A 329 -1.94 -10.11 1.55
N ASP A 330 -2.40 -10.67 2.69
CA ASP A 330 -3.47 -10.11 3.53
C ASP A 330 -3.29 -10.60 4.98
N ARG A 331 -4.23 -10.23 5.86
CA ARG A 331 -4.39 -10.78 7.20
C ARG A 331 -4.39 -12.31 7.16
N PHE A 332 -3.95 -12.93 8.23
CA PHE A 332 -3.78 -14.38 8.27
C PHE A 332 -5.08 -15.12 7.93
N MET A 333 -5.06 -15.91 6.85
CA MET A 333 -6.20 -16.67 6.29
C MET A 333 -7.41 -15.80 5.87
N ARG A 334 -7.17 -14.54 5.47
CA ARG A 334 -8.19 -13.63 4.95
C ARG A 334 -7.78 -13.09 3.59
N GLY A 335 -8.67 -12.35 2.96
CA GLY A 335 -8.46 -11.73 1.66
C GLY A 335 -9.07 -10.33 1.61
N GLY A 336 -9.02 -9.69 0.45
CA GLY A 336 -9.61 -8.40 0.15
C GLY A 336 -9.46 -8.06 -1.32
N ASP A 337 -10.09 -6.99 -1.75
CA ASP A 337 -10.25 -6.60 -3.17
C ASP A 337 -8.95 -6.42 -3.95
N HIS A 338 -7.85 -6.02 -3.28
CA HIS A 338 -6.52 -5.92 -3.91
C HIS A 338 -6.05 -7.24 -4.53
N SER A 339 -6.43 -8.38 -3.91
CA SER A 339 -6.02 -9.70 -4.42
C SER A 339 -6.62 -10.02 -5.79
N SER A 340 -7.79 -9.48 -6.12
CA SER A 340 -8.39 -9.59 -7.44
C SER A 340 -7.50 -8.98 -8.52
N PHE A 341 -6.93 -7.80 -8.25
CA PHE A 341 -5.99 -7.14 -9.16
C PHE A 341 -4.63 -7.84 -9.20
N ASN A 342 -4.14 -8.38 -8.08
CA ASN A 342 -2.93 -9.20 -8.06
C ASN A 342 -3.07 -10.44 -8.96
N HIS A 343 -4.23 -11.10 -8.97
CA HIS A 343 -4.50 -12.25 -9.86
C HIS A 343 -4.44 -11.88 -11.34
N GLU A 344 -4.79 -10.66 -11.70
CA GLU A 344 -4.66 -10.14 -13.06
C GLU A 344 -3.28 -9.55 -13.36
N GLY A 345 -2.32 -9.64 -12.42
CA GLY A 345 -0.93 -9.22 -12.58
C GLY A 345 -0.66 -7.75 -12.30
N TYR A 346 -1.59 -7.04 -11.68
CA TYR A 346 -1.39 -5.66 -11.28
C TYR A 346 -0.75 -5.55 -9.89
N ALA A 347 0.12 -4.57 -9.69
CA ALA A 347 0.61 -4.22 -8.38
C ALA A 347 -0.52 -3.66 -7.52
N ALA A 348 -0.86 -4.34 -6.43
CA ALA A 348 -1.95 -3.93 -5.56
C ALA A 348 -1.61 -4.18 -4.09
N VAL A 349 -2.04 -3.24 -3.23
CA VAL A 349 -1.82 -3.29 -1.79
C VAL A 349 -3.12 -3.04 -1.04
N ARG A 350 -3.20 -3.54 0.21
CA ARG A 350 -4.30 -3.28 1.11
C ARG A 350 -3.87 -2.43 2.29
N PHE A 351 -4.62 -1.35 2.53
CA PHE A 351 -4.56 -0.57 3.77
C PHE A 351 -5.58 -1.12 4.76
N THR A 352 -5.17 -1.27 6.02
CA THR A 352 -6.04 -1.70 7.11
C THR A 352 -5.55 -1.10 8.42
N GLU A 353 -6.47 -0.75 9.33
CA GLU A 353 -6.12 -0.20 10.64
C GLU A 353 -5.23 -1.14 11.44
N TRP A 354 -4.51 -0.59 12.46
CA TRP A 354 -3.55 -1.37 13.24
C TRP A 354 -4.19 -2.56 13.95
N ARG A 355 -5.40 -2.37 14.51
CA ARG A 355 -6.10 -3.38 15.29
C ARG A 355 -7.59 -3.37 15.02
N GLU A 356 -8.08 -4.43 14.42
CA GLU A 356 -9.51 -4.65 14.15
C GLU A 356 -10.26 -5.05 15.43
N ASP A 357 -11.53 -4.66 15.55
CA ASP A 357 -12.43 -5.11 16.63
C ASP A 357 -13.50 -6.07 16.10
N PHE A 358 -13.32 -7.35 16.43
CA PHE A 358 -14.24 -8.42 15.99
C PHE A 358 -15.58 -8.45 16.75
N ASN A 359 -15.79 -7.63 17.78
CA ASN A 359 -17.12 -7.39 18.32
C ASN A 359 -17.95 -6.46 17.43
N HIS A 360 -17.30 -5.69 16.58
CA HIS A 360 -17.96 -4.79 15.65
C HIS A 360 -18.05 -5.40 14.25
N GLN A 361 -16.94 -5.83 13.70
CA GLN A 361 -16.86 -6.36 12.35
C GLN A 361 -17.73 -7.62 12.18
N HIS A 362 -18.57 -7.65 11.13
CA HIS A 362 -19.44 -8.78 10.78
C HIS A 362 -20.34 -9.24 11.92
N GLN A 363 -20.91 -8.30 12.67
CA GLN A 363 -21.76 -8.59 13.83
C GLN A 363 -23.15 -7.96 13.67
N ASN A 364 -24.18 -8.70 14.08
CA ASN A 364 -25.51 -8.13 14.24
C ASN A 364 -25.47 -7.01 15.28
N VAL A 365 -26.18 -5.93 15.02
CA VAL A 365 -26.30 -4.83 15.98
C VAL A 365 -27.10 -5.28 17.20
N ARG A 366 -26.45 -5.41 18.35
CA ARG A 366 -27.05 -5.84 19.62
C ARG A 366 -26.21 -5.42 20.83
N VAL A 367 -26.86 -5.41 21.98
CA VAL A 367 -26.17 -5.37 23.26
C VAL A 367 -26.34 -6.73 23.95
N GLU A 368 -25.24 -7.36 24.28
CA GLU A 368 -25.24 -8.67 24.95
C GLU A 368 -24.22 -8.65 26.09
N ASN A 369 -24.67 -8.99 27.30
CA ASN A 369 -23.84 -8.97 28.52
C ASN A 369 -23.14 -7.61 28.76
N GLY A 370 -23.77 -6.50 28.39
CA GLY A 370 -23.21 -5.15 28.51
C GLY A 370 -22.21 -4.76 27.43
N ILE A 371 -21.93 -5.65 26.47
CA ILE A 371 -21.06 -5.40 25.33
C ILE A 371 -21.93 -4.98 24.13
N GLN A 372 -21.57 -3.88 23.48
CA GLN A 372 -22.17 -3.47 22.21
C GLN A 372 -21.49 -4.23 21.07
N TYR A 373 -22.28 -4.90 20.23
CA TYR A 373 -21.89 -5.52 18.98
C TYR A 373 -22.44 -4.73 17.79
N GLY A 374 -21.82 -4.92 16.63
CA GLY A 374 -22.22 -4.28 15.38
C GLY A 374 -21.26 -3.15 14.98
N ASP A 375 -21.10 -3.00 13.67
CA ASP A 375 -20.20 -2.03 13.05
C ASP A 375 -20.87 -0.65 12.95
N LEU A 376 -20.74 0.11 14.05
CA LEU A 376 -21.43 1.37 14.26
C LEU A 376 -20.48 2.57 14.12
N ILE A 377 -20.92 3.60 13.43
CA ILE A 377 -20.20 4.86 13.16
C ILE A 377 -19.59 5.53 14.41
N LYS A 378 -20.13 5.32 15.59
CA LYS A 378 -19.59 5.89 16.85
C LYS A 378 -18.22 5.36 17.24
N TYR A 379 -17.78 4.24 16.62
CA TYR A 379 -16.48 3.63 16.85
C TYR A 379 -15.42 4.05 15.83
N ASP A 380 -15.80 4.84 14.83
CA ASP A 380 -14.86 5.38 13.84
C ASP A 380 -14.10 6.58 14.38
N ASN A 381 -12.86 6.72 13.94
CA ASN A 381 -12.00 7.86 14.18
C ASN A 381 -11.80 8.65 12.87
N PHE A 382 -12.63 9.64 12.63
CA PHE A 382 -12.61 10.41 11.38
C PHE A 382 -11.30 11.16 11.14
N ASP A 383 -10.59 11.56 12.21
CA ASP A 383 -9.25 12.14 12.07
C ASP A 383 -8.22 11.10 11.61
N TYR A 384 -8.35 9.86 12.05
CA TYR A 384 -7.53 8.76 11.57
C TYR A 384 -7.82 8.45 10.10
N ILE A 385 -9.10 8.31 9.72
CA ILE A 385 -9.50 8.06 8.33
C ILE A 385 -9.01 9.20 7.43
N ALA A 386 -9.07 10.44 7.88
CA ALA A 386 -8.54 11.58 7.14
C ALA A 386 -7.01 11.52 6.95
N ARG A 387 -6.26 10.97 7.91
CA ARG A 387 -4.82 10.72 7.73
C ARG A 387 -4.56 9.60 6.71
N VAL A 388 -5.37 8.53 6.74
CA VAL A 388 -5.31 7.46 5.71
C VAL A 388 -5.64 8.02 4.33
N ALA A 389 -6.71 8.82 4.20
CA ALA A 389 -7.06 9.50 2.95
C ALA A 389 -5.94 10.44 2.46
N ARG A 390 -5.26 11.13 3.37
CA ARG A 390 -4.09 11.97 3.03
C ARG A 390 -2.94 11.16 2.47
N LEU A 391 -2.64 10.01 3.07
CA LEU A 391 -1.59 9.11 2.57
C LEU A 391 -1.95 8.55 1.18
N ASN A 392 -3.19 8.10 0.99
CA ASN A 392 -3.68 7.61 -0.31
C ASN A 392 -3.62 8.71 -1.39
N ALA A 393 -4.17 9.89 -1.10
CA ALA A 393 -4.16 11.01 -2.05
C ALA A 393 -2.73 11.48 -2.39
N ALA A 394 -1.83 11.52 -1.39
CA ALA A 394 -0.42 11.83 -1.61
C ALA A 394 0.26 10.77 -2.50
N ALA A 395 0.05 9.48 -2.22
CA ALA A 395 0.60 8.40 -3.01
C ALA A 395 0.11 8.45 -4.47
N MET A 396 -1.19 8.62 -4.68
CA MET A 396 -1.76 8.76 -6.02
C MET A 396 -1.17 9.96 -6.76
N ALA A 397 -1.11 11.14 -6.12
CA ALA A 397 -0.62 12.36 -6.76
C ALA A 397 0.89 12.26 -7.09
N VAL A 398 1.71 11.79 -6.16
CA VAL A 398 3.16 11.62 -6.36
C VAL A 398 3.44 10.60 -7.46
N LEU A 399 2.82 9.41 -7.40
CA LEU A 399 3.07 8.34 -8.38
C LEU A 399 2.54 8.70 -9.77
N ALA A 400 1.41 9.43 -9.84
CA ALA A 400 0.91 9.95 -11.12
C ALA A 400 1.78 11.09 -11.70
N SER A 401 2.54 11.81 -10.86
CA SER A 401 3.47 12.87 -11.28
C SER A 401 4.86 12.33 -11.60
N ALA A 402 5.27 11.25 -10.93
CA ALA A 402 6.57 10.63 -11.15
C ALA A 402 6.72 10.11 -12.59
N PRO A 403 7.92 10.07 -13.15
CA PRO A 403 8.16 9.37 -14.41
C PRO A 403 7.82 7.87 -14.28
N PRO A 404 7.51 7.18 -15.39
CA PRO A 404 7.30 5.74 -15.36
C PRO A 404 8.56 5.01 -14.83
N PRO A 405 8.40 3.89 -14.10
CA PRO A 405 9.53 3.08 -13.65
C PRO A 405 10.39 2.61 -14.83
N PRO A 406 11.73 2.47 -14.67
CA PRO A 406 12.60 1.93 -15.70
C PRO A 406 12.21 0.50 -16.05
N VAL A 407 12.44 0.12 -17.31
CA VAL A 407 12.15 -1.21 -17.84
C VAL A 407 13.44 -1.98 -18.13
N ASN A 408 13.34 -3.30 -18.34
CA ASN A 408 14.49 -4.15 -18.65
C ASN A 408 15.66 -3.98 -17.67
N VAL A 409 15.35 -3.83 -16.37
CA VAL A 409 16.36 -3.69 -15.33
C VAL A 409 17.00 -5.05 -15.08
N LEU A 410 18.28 -5.17 -15.45
CA LEU A 410 18.95 -6.47 -15.53
C LEU A 410 20.34 -6.44 -14.88
N TYR A 411 20.75 -7.58 -14.34
CA TYR A 411 22.15 -7.89 -14.15
C TYR A 411 22.68 -8.52 -15.45
N PRO A 412 23.59 -7.86 -16.20
CA PRO A 412 24.15 -8.42 -17.43
C PRO A 412 24.93 -9.72 -17.14
N PRO A 413 25.15 -10.58 -18.15
CA PRO A 413 25.92 -11.80 -17.97
C PRO A 413 27.33 -11.51 -17.46
N ILE A 414 27.72 -12.08 -16.32
CA ILE A 414 29.07 -11.96 -15.79
C ILE A 414 29.96 -12.94 -16.54
N HIS A 415 31.04 -12.45 -17.14
CA HIS A 415 32.14 -13.33 -17.57
C HIS A 415 32.82 -13.89 -16.32
N VAL A 416 32.85 -15.23 -16.19
CA VAL A 416 33.31 -15.99 -15.01
C VAL A 416 34.76 -15.67 -14.56
N PHE A 417 35.49 -14.88 -15.35
CA PHE A 417 36.89 -14.52 -15.11
C PHE A 417 37.10 -12.99 -14.91
N ASP A 418 36.05 -12.23 -14.72
CA ASP A 418 36.21 -10.81 -14.40
C ASP A 418 36.61 -10.65 -12.92
N ASN A 419 37.75 -10.02 -12.67
CA ASN A 419 38.26 -9.76 -11.32
C ASN A 419 37.43 -8.75 -10.52
N SER A 420 36.32 -8.27 -11.07
CA SER A 420 35.39 -7.33 -10.44
C SER A 420 34.17 -8.01 -9.79
N ILE A 421 34.31 -9.23 -9.28
CA ILE A 421 33.23 -10.06 -8.70
C ILE A 421 32.45 -9.30 -7.61
N ASN A 422 33.09 -8.44 -6.84
CA ASN A 422 32.47 -7.63 -5.79
C ASN A 422 31.81 -6.34 -6.29
N ASN A 423 31.96 -6.01 -7.57
CA ASN A 423 31.24 -4.91 -8.18
C ASN A 423 29.97 -5.42 -8.86
N THR A 424 28.88 -4.68 -8.73
CA THR A 424 27.63 -5.00 -9.40
C THR A 424 27.45 -4.11 -10.62
N VAL A 425 27.12 -4.71 -11.76
CA VAL A 425 26.68 -4.00 -12.96
C VAL A 425 25.16 -4.12 -13.06
N ILE A 426 24.50 -3.01 -13.33
CA ILE A 426 23.05 -2.95 -13.55
C ILE A 426 22.81 -2.18 -14.84
N ASP A 427 22.02 -2.77 -15.75
CA ASP A 427 21.58 -2.17 -16.99
C ASP A 427 20.07 -1.97 -16.96
N TRP A 428 19.57 -0.92 -17.60
CA TRP A 428 18.12 -0.70 -17.79
C TRP A 428 17.84 0.16 -18.99
N ASP A 429 16.59 0.13 -19.45
CA ASP A 429 16.09 0.98 -20.49
C ASP A 429 15.10 2.01 -19.93
N GLN A 430 15.07 3.15 -20.59
CA GLN A 430 14.04 4.16 -20.38
C GLN A 430 12.67 3.61 -20.80
N ALA A 431 11.67 3.75 -19.95
CA ALA A 431 10.30 3.34 -20.29
C ALA A 431 9.69 4.26 -21.38
N PRO A 432 8.78 3.76 -22.20
CA PRO A 432 8.01 4.60 -23.11
C PRO A 432 7.28 5.73 -22.37
N GLY A 433 7.26 6.93 -22.94
CA GLY A 433 6.60 8.10 -22.33
C GLY A 433 7.37 8.74 -21.18
N THR A 434 8.61 8.33 -20.90
CA THR A 434 9.45 8.98 -19.89
C THR A 434 9.75 10.43 -20.32
N PRO A 435 9.46 11.44 -19.46
CA PRO A 435 9.73 12.84 -19.75
C PRO A 435 11.21 13.13 -19.93
N GLU A 436 11.53 14.12 -20.78
CA GLU A 436 12.89 14.66 -20.87
C GLU A 436 13.36 15.20 -19.52
N GLY A 437 14.64 15.01 -19.22
CA GLY A 437 15.22 15.44 -17.94
C GLY A 437 14.96 14.49 -16.77
N THR A 438 14.29 13.34 -17.00
CA THR A 438 14.20 12.27 -16.00
C THR A 438 15.59 11.78 -15.64
N ARG A 439 15.85 11.64 -14.33
CA ARG A 439 17.08 11.08 -13.77
C ARG A 439 16.79 9.73 -13.16
N TYR A 440 17.82 8.94 -12.94
CA TYR A 440 17.69 7.64 -12.27
C TYR A 440 18.46 7.62 -10.96
N GLU A 441 17.87 6.95 -9.98
CA GLU A 441 18.44 6.75 -8.67
C GLU A 441 18.56 5.24 -8.42
N ILE A 442 19.76 4.81 -8.04
CA ILE A 442 20.01 3.45 -7.61
C ILE A 442 19.76 3.41 -6.10
N VAL A 443 18.90 2.51 -5.67
CA VAL A 443 18.58 2.26 -4.27
C VAL A 443 19.07 0.88 -3.86
N TRP A 444 19.41 0.72 -2.57
CA TRP A 444 19.74 -0.61 -2.04
C TRP A 444 19.39 -0.74 -0.56
N ARG A 445 19.28 -1.97 -0.15
CA ARG A 445 19.02 -2.39 1.22
C ARG A 445 19.75 -3.72 1.52
N PRO A 446 20.16 -3.99 2.76
CA PRO A 446 20.51 -5.35 3.19
C PRO A 446 19.39 -6.32 2.85
N THR A 447 19.74 -7.57 2.52
CA THR A 447 18.74 -8.58 2.11
C THR A 447 17.63 -8.80 3.13
N ALA A 448 17.92 -8.62 4.43
CA ALA A 448 16.95 -8.77 5.52
C ALA A 448 16.20 -7.47 5.89
N ALA A 449 16.53 -6.33 5.28
CA ALA A 449 15.84 -5.07 5.57
C ALA A 449 14.50 -5.00 4.81
N PRO A 450 13.42 -4.52 5.45
CA PRO A 450 12.11 -4.47 4.80
C PRO A 450 12.01 -3.36 3.76
N ASP A 451 12.82 -2.31 3.87
CA ASP A 451 12.70 -1.10 3.08
C ASP A 451 14.05 -0.59 2.58
N TRP A 452 14.02 0.21 1.50
CA TRP A 452 15.19 0.86 0.92
C TRP A 452 15.88 1.76 1.94
N GLN A 453 17.19 1.65 2.08
CA GLN A 453 17.93 2.37 3.10
C GLN A 453 18.87 3.42 2.52
N ARG A 454 19.46 3.14 1.37
CA ARG A 454 20.44 4.02 0.74
C ARG A 454 20.14 4.26 -0.72
N SER A 455 20.64 5.38 -1.21
CA SER A 455 20.53 5.73 -2.63
C SER A 455 21.75 6.52 -3.12
N ILE A 456 21.93 6.50 -4.44
CA ILE A 456 22.84 7.33 -5.18
C ILE A 456 22.24 7.65 -6.55
N SER A 457 22.38 8.91 -7.01
CA SER A 457 22.05 9.24 -8.41
C SER A 457 22.98 8.46 -9.34
N ALA A 458 22.44 7.89 -10.41
CA ALA A 458 23.19 7.05 -11.35
C ALA A 458 24.41 7.77 -11.93
N GLU A 459 24.29 9.06 -12.27
CA GLU A 459 25.36 9.85 -12.85
C GLU A 459 26.54 10.04 -11.88
N ARG A 460 26.25 10.09 -10.57
CA ARG A 460 27.31 10.24 -9.55
C ARG A 460 28.21 9.04 -9.46
N LEU A 461 27.80 7.88 -9.95
CA LEU A 461 28.65 6.69 -9.97
C LEU A 461 29.90 6.87 -10.84
N ALA A 462 29.86 7.72 -11.85
CA ALA A 462 31.05 8.08 -12.63
C ALA A 462 32.19 8.72 -11.79
N SER A 463 31.85 9.32 -10.65
CA SER A 463 32.83 9.96 -9.73
C SER A 463 33.22 9.10 -8.53
N VAL A 464 32.62 7.91 -8.39
CA VAL A 464 32.94 6.97 -7.30
C VAL A 464 34.13 6.09 -7.71
N PRO A 465 35.13 5.85 -6.85
CA PRO A 465 36.21 4.91 -7.14
C PRO A 465 35.65 3.53 -7.54
N ASN A 466 36.09 3.00 -8.68
CA ASN A 466 35.58 1.79 -9.32
C ASN A 466 34.09 1.83 -9.75
N GLY A 467 33.43 2.99 -9.67
CA GLY A 467 32.12 3.20 -10.22
C GLY A 467 32.17 3.55 -11.71
N LYS A 468 31.08 3.27 -12.43
CA LYS A 468 30.92 3.67 -13.83
C LYS A 468 29.48 4.11 -14.08
N TYR A 469 29.28 4.96 -15.04
CA TYR A 469 27.97 5.35 -15.59
C TYR A 469 28.08 5.52 -17.09
N SER A 470 27.12 5.03 -17.82
CA SER A 470 26.94 5.30 -19.23
C SER A 470 25.46 5.47 -19.56
N ASP A 471 25.17 6.34 -20.53
CA ASP A 471 23.88 6.62 -21.12
C ASP A 471 24.06 6.65 -22.64
N ALA A 472 23.37 5.77 -23.35
CA ALA A 472 23.41 5.65 -24.78
C ALA A 472 21.99 5.51 -25.34
N ALA A 473 21.42 6.63 -25.80
CA ALA A 473 20.12 6.66 -26.48
C ALA A 473 18.96 5.99 -25.69
N GLY A 474 18.89 6.23 -24.37
CA GLY A 474 17.85 5.68 -23.50
C GLY A 474 18.17 4.31 -22.91
N HIS A 475 19.36 3.77 -23.18
CA HIS A 475 19.91 2.61 -22.50
C HIS A 475 20.98 3.05 -21.49
N TYR A 476 20.86 2.61 -20.25
CA TYR A 476 21.71 3.01 -19.13
C TYR A 476 22.46 1.83 -18.56
N SER A 477 23.69 2.07 -18.13
CA SER A 477 24.51 1.07 -17.43
C SER A 477 25.28 1.72 -16.29
N VAL A 478 25.33 1.06 -15.14
CA VAL A 478 26.13 1.48 -14.00
C VAL A 478 27.00 0.33 -13.49
N THR A 479 28.17 0.67 -12.98
CA THR A 479 28.97 -0.23 -12.12
C THR A 479 29.01 0.35 -10.72
N ILE A 480 28.65 -0.46 -9.73
CA ILE A 480 28.61 -0.08 -8.33
C ILE A 480 29.59 -0.95 -7.56
N PRO A 481 30.53 -0.37 -6.76
CA PRO A 481 31.49 -1.15 -5.98
C PRO A 481 30.85 -1.70 -4.69
N ILE A 482 29.73 -2.38 -4.82
CA ILE A 482 28.99 -3.10 -3.77
C ILE A 482 28.57 -4.47 -4.33
N SER A 483 28.79 -5.53 -3.55
CA SER A 483 28.38 -6.88 -3.96
C SER A 483 26.86 -7.04 -3.85
N LYS A 484 26.24 -7.52 -4.94
CA LYS A 484 24.83 -7.94 -4.95
C LYS A 484 24.53 -9.17 -4.08
N ASP A 485 25.56 -9.83 -3.56
CA ASP A 485 25.38 -10.93 -2.59
C ASP A 485 24.96 -10.39 -1.20
N ASN A 486 25.31 -9.15 -0.89
CA ASN A 486 25.08 -8.52 0.41
C ASN A 486 23.80 -7.65 0.46
N VAL A 487 23.30 -7.22 -0.70
CA VAL A 487 22.19 -6.28 -0.82
C VAL A 487 21.23 -6.65 -1.94
N VAL A 488 20.01 -6.19 -1.82
CA VAL A 488 19.08 -6.08 -2.94
C VAL A 488 19.20 -4.67 -3.51
N PHE A 489 19.32 -4.54 -4.83
CA PHE A 489 19.29 -3.28 -5.56
C PHE A 489 17.94 -3.02 -6.18
N GLY A 490 17.65 -1.75 -6.42
CA GLY A 490 16.55 -1.28 -7.25
C GLY A 490 16.97 -0.05 -8.05
N VAL A 491 16.30 0.19 -9.16
CA VAL A 491 16.45 1.41 -9.97
C VAL A 491 15.10 2.11 -10.01
N ARG A 492 15.07 3.40 -9.75
CA ARG A 492 13.85 4.21 -9.83
C ARG A 492 14.07 5.49 -10.63
N ALA A 493 13.03 5.93 -11.32
CA ALA A 493 13.02 7.19 -12.06
C ALA A 493 12.65 8.34 -11.12
N VAL A 494 13.25 9.53 -11.38
CA VAL A 494 13.06 10.74 -10.55
C VAL A 494 12.89 11.94 -11.49
N ASP A 495 11.83 12.72 -11.29
CA ASP A 495 11.61 13.96 -12.03
C ASP A 495 12.40 15.15 -11.45
N ALA A 496 12.25 16.33 -12.07
CA ALA A 496 12.90 17.56 -11.62
C ALA A 496 12.39 18.08 -10.26
N HIS A 497 11.18 17.68 -9.84
CA HIS A 497 10.56 18.04 -8.56
C HIS A 497 10.94 17.06 -7.44
N GLY A 498 11.55 15.93 -7.79
CA GLY A 498 11.95 14.88 -6.86
C GLY A 498 10.87 13.81 -6.64
N HIS A 499 9.81 13.79 -7.46
CA HIS A 499 8.86 12.67 -7.44
C HIS A 499 9.55 11.40 -7.94
N ARG A 500 9.33 10.29 -7.23
CA ARG A 500 10.01 9.02 -7.45
C ARG A 500 9.02 7.95 -7.87
N SER A 501 9.36 7.21 -8.91
CA SER A 501 8.63 5.98 -9.24
C SER A 501 8.86 4.90 -8.17
N PRO A 502 8.03 3.85 -8.11
CA PRO A 502 8.43 2.59 -7.49
C PRO A 502 9.77 2.13 -8.06
N ALA A 503 10.57 1.42 -7.26
CA ALA A 503 11.82 0.86 -7.74
C ALA A 503 11.55 -0.41 -8.57
N THR A 504 12.37 -0.66 -9.59
CA THR A 504 12.41 -1.92 -10.32
C THR A 504 13.64 -2.68 -9.89
N VAL A 505 13.45 -3.90 -9.38
CA VAL A 505 14.54 -4.79 -8.94
C VAL A 505 15.20 -5.45 -10.15
N PRO A 506 16.55 -5.46 -10.26
CA PRO A 506 17.25 -6.06 -11.40
C PRO A 506 17.11 -7.59 -11.44
N TRP A 507 16.82 -8.14 -12.60
CA TRP A 507 16.80 -9.59 -12.84
C TRP A 507 18.07 -10.05 -13.54
N PRO A 508 18.54 -11.30 -13.33
CA PRO A 508 19.61 -11.87 -14.15
C PRO A 508 19.20 -11.90 -15.62
N ALA A 509 20.04 -11.37 -16.49
CA ALA A 509 19.82 -11.46 -17.93
C ALA A 509 19.74 -12.93 -18.37
N PRO A 510 18.96 -13.25 -19.42
CA PRO A 510 18.95 -14.59 -20.00
C PRO A 510 20.37 -15.00 -20.40
N ARG A 511 20.76 -16.23 -20.07
CA ARG A 511 22.05 -16.76 -20.55
C ARG A 511 21.98 -16.96 -22.05
N PRO A 512 22.99 -16.50 -22.81
CA PRO A 512 23.06 -16.85 -24.22
C PRO A 512 23.07 -18.37 -24.37
N PRO A 513 22.47 -18.92 -25.43
CA PRO A 513 22.57 -20.36 -25.70
C PRO A 513 24.04 -20.76 -25.71
N ARG A 514 24.35 -21.89 -25.06
CA ARG A 514 25.71 -22.43 -25.13
C ARG A 514 26.01 -22.70 -26.62
N SER A 515 27.05 -22.06 -27.15
CA SER A 515 27.62 -22.48 -28.43
C SER A 515 28.15 -23.92 -28.22
N GLU A 516 27.52 -24.89 -28.90
CA GLU A 516 28.01 -26.26 -28.97
C GLU A 516 29.40 -26.29 -29.58
#